data_5d44878579ea264ba466cb71d1022286
#
_entry.id   5d44878579ea264ba466cb71d1022286
#
_cell.length_a   1.000
_cell.length_b   1.000
_cell.length_c   1.000
_cell.angle_alpha   90.00
_cell.angle_beta   90.00
_cell.angle_gamma   90.00
#
_symmetry.space_group_name_H-M   'P 1'
#
loop_
_entity.id
_entity.type
_entity.pdbx_description
1 polymer ?
#
loop_
_entity_poly.entity_id
_entity_poly.type
_entity_poly.pdbx_seq_one_letter_code
_entity_poly.pdbx_strand_id
1 'polypeptide(L)'
;ETCEALLDFVKRGDHLILGHGNGPQVGNVMLQHEAGMKVFELPSMPMDFCVSETQGSIGYLIELGFKKVLAKSGINRNVVTLITEVVVDKDDPMFKNPTKPVGPYYSEHDAEEYSKQTGAIFREDPRGRGWRKVVPSPQPIKINNIEIVKSLSEQGNIVVTVGGGGIPVIEKDGYFTGVEAVIDKDLASSLTAIQ
;
A
#
# COMPACT_ATOMS: atom_id res chain seq x y z
N GLU A 1 -7.75 -19.83 -0.62
CA GLU A 1 -6.86 -20.18 -1.76
C GLU A 1 -5.43 -19.64 -1.56
N THR A 2 -5.17 -18.31 -1.52
CA THR A 2 -3.81 -17.76 -1.40
C THR A 2 -3.09 -18.26 -0.13
N CYS A 3 -3.73 -18.20 1.04
CA CYS A 3 -3.14 -18.69 2.28
C CYS A 3 -2.93 -20.20 2.28
N GLU A 4 -3.78 -20.96 1.59
CA GLU A 4 -3.60 -22.39 1.39
C GLU A 4 -2.40 -22.72 0.52
N ALA A 5 -2.16 -21.94 -0.55
CA ALA A 5 -0.99 -22.10 -1.42
C ALA A 5 0.34 -21.83 -0.69
N LEU A 6 0.31 -20.98 0.35
CA LEU A 6 1.50 -20.67 1.17
C LEU A 6 1.70 -21.63 2.35
N LEU A 7 0.77 -22.57 2.57
CA LEU A 7 0.82 -23.48 3.72
C LEU A 7 2.05 -24.38 3.73
N ASP A 8 2.56 -24.78 2.57
CA ASP A 8 3.72 -25.66 2.49
C ASP A 8 5.00 -24.97 2.97
N PHE A 9 5.15 -23.66 2.75
CA PHE A 9 6.23 -22.88 3.34
C PHE A 9 6.14 -22.87 4.87
N VAL A 10 4.92 -22.68 5.39
CA VAL A 10 4.66 -22.68 6.83
C VAL A 10 4.98 -24.04 7.46
N LYS A 11 4.60 -25.15 6.80
CA LYS A 11 4.88 -26.52 7.25
C LYS A 11 6.38 -26.86 7.27
N ARG A 12 7.14 -26.32 6.35
CA ARG A 12 8.60 -26.47 6.33
C ARG A 12 9.31 -25.70 7.45
N GLY A 13 8.60 -24.81 8.13
CA GLY A 13 9.17 -23.94 9.15
C GLY A 13 9.79 -22.66 8.59
N ASP A 14 9.53 -22.32 7.33
CA ASP A 14 10.07 -21.12 6.69
C ASP A 14 9.60 -19.86 7.42
N HIS A 15 10.48 -18.86 7.51
CA HIS A 15 10.13 -17.52 7.95
C HIS A 15 9.36 -16.81 6.84
N LEU A 16 8.15 -16.37 7.14
CA LEU A 16 7.26 -15.83 6.12
C LEU A 16 6.96 -14.35 6.36
N ILE A 17 7.44 -13.51 5.45
CA ILE A 17 7.13 -12.08 5.39
C ILE A 17 6.35 -11.84 4.10
N LEU A 18 5.19 -11.21 4.21
CA LEU A 18 4.24 -11.04 3.12
C LEU A 18 3.98 -9.56 2.84
N GLY A 19 4.13 -9.17 1.59
CA GLY A 19 3.57 -7.94 1.07
C GLY A 19 2.29 -8.19 0.28
N HIS A 20 1.50 -7.16 0.05
CA HIS A 20 0.31 -7.22 -0.81
C HIS A 20 0.17 -5.96 -1.65
N GLY A 21 -0.53 -6.06 -2.80
CA GLY A 21 -0.96 -4.90 -3.57
C GLY A 21 -2.26 -4.33 -3.01
N ASN A 22 -2.55 -3.07 -3.36
CA ASN A 22 -3.76 -2.35 -2.93
C ASN A 22 -4.40 -1.49 -4.02
N GLY A 23 -3.95 -1.58 -5.27
CA GLY A 23 -4.31 -0.63 -6.33
C GLY A 23 -5.82 -0.35 -6.47
N PRO A 24 -6.70 -1.36 -6.63
CA PRO A 24 -8.13 -1.14 -6.65
C PRO A 24 -8.68 -0.60 -5.32
N GLN A 25 -8.18 -1.12 -4.20
CA GLN A 25 -8.68 -0.80 -2.86
C GLN A 25 -8.38 0.65 -2.47
N VAL A 26 -7.15 1.12 -2.66
CA VAL A 26 -6.79 2.50 -2.35
C VAL A 26 -7.58 3.49 -3.19
N GLY A 27 -7.84 3.16 -4.47
CA GLY A 27 -8.70 3.97 -5.32
C GLY A 27 -10.14 4.07 -4.81
N ASN A 28 -10.70 2.96 -4.33
CA ASN A 28 -12.05 2.93 -3.75
C ASN A 28 -12.12 3.74 -2.45
N VAL A 29 -11.11 3.62 -1.58
CA VAL A 29 -11.02 4.41 -0.33
C VAL A 29 -10.97 5.91 -0.64
N MET A 30 -10.13 6.32 -1.59
CA MET A 30 -10.09 7.72 -2.03
C MET A 30 -11.45 8.23 -2.50
N LEU A 31 -12.16 7.45 -3.32
CA LEU A 31 -13.51 7.81 -3.79
C LEU A 31 -14.53 7.91 -2.65
N GLN A 32 -14.43 7.03 -1.64
CA GLN A 32 -15.30 7.08 -0.46
C GLN A 32 -15.07 8.37 0.33
N HIS A 33 -13.81 8.78 0.53
CA HIS A 33 -13.48 10.04 1.17
C HIS A 33 -13.96 11.25 0.37
N GLU A 34 -13.77 11.25 -0.95
CA GLU A 34 -14.27 12.31 -1.83
C GLU A 34 -15.80 12.42 -1.82
N ALA A 35 -16.51 11.29 -1.85
CA ALA A 35 -17.95 11.26 -1.75
C ALA A 35 -18.43 11.75 -0.38
N GLY A 36 -17.74 11.31 0.69
CA GLY A 36 -18.02 11.78 2.05
C GLY A 36 -17.88 13.29 2.20
N MET A 37 -16.83 13.86 1.62
CA MET A 37 -16.61 15.30 1.60
C MET A 37 -17.74 16.04 0.82
N LYS A 38 -18.08 15.54 -0.37
CA LYS A 38 -19.11 16.20 -1.23
C LYS A 38 -20.51 16.11 -0.67
N VAL A 39 -20.88 15.01 0.00
CA VAL A 39 -22.26 14.73 0.43
C VAL A 39 -22.48 15.06 1.90
N PHE A 40 -21.50 14.84 2.75
CA PHE A 40 -21.63 14.94 4.20
C PHE A 40 -20.66 15.95 4.82
N GLU A 41 -19.90 16.67 4.02
CA GLU A 41 -18.88 17.64 4.48
C GLU A 41 -17.82 17.02 5.43
N LEU A 42 -17.59 15.71 5.31
CA LEU A 42 -16.56 15.03 6.07
C LEU A 42 -15.16 15.43 5.57
N PRO A 43 -14.14 15.45 6.44
CA PRO A 43 -12.78 15.74 5.99
C PRO A 43 -12.30 14.67 5.00
N SER A 44 -11.74 15.11 3.87
CA SER A 44 -11.04 14.22 2.95
C SER A 44 -9.71 13.79 3.54
N MET A 45 -9.36 12.53 3.39
CA MET A 45 -8.07 12.01 3.86
C MET A 45 -7.02 12.05 2.75
N PRO A 46 -5.77 12.40 3.08
CA PRO A 46 -4.66 12.37 2.13
C PRO A 46 -4.31 10.92 1.73
N MET A 47 -3.52 10.78 0.66
CA MET A 47 -3.25 9.46 0.06
C MET A 47 -2.48 8.51 0.98
N ASP A 48 -1.55 9.00 1.77
CA ASP A 48 -0.83 8.22 2.78
C ASP A 48 -1.77 7.57 3.79
N PHE A 49 -2.81 8.31 4.24
CA PHE A 49 -3.89 7.79 5.06
C PHE A 49 -4.69 6.70 4.34
N CYS A 50 -5.10 6.94 3.09
CA CYS A 50 -5.81 5.94 2.29
C CYS A 50 -4.97 4.66 2.10
N VAL A 51 -3.65 4.79 1.95
CA VAL A 51 -2.73 3.63 1.93
C VAL A 51 -2.75 2.91 3.27
N SER A 52 -2.69 3.62 4.40
CA SER A 52 -2.72 3.01 5.74
C SER A 52 -4.02 2.24 6.00
N GLU A 53 -5.18 2.77 5.59
CA GLU A 53 -6.46 2.09 5.69
C GLU A 53 -6.48 0.79 4.88
N THR A 54 -5.87 0.78 3.69
CA THR A 54 -5.76 -0.44 2.89
C THR A 54 -4.80 -1.45 3.48
N GLN A 55 -3.72 -1.02 4.14
CA GLN A 55 -2.83 -1.93 4.89
C GLN A 55 -3.59 -2.63 6.00
N GLY A 56 -4.36 -1.88 6.80
CA GLY A 56 -5.18 -2.43 7.87
C GLY A 56 -6.24 -3.40 7.36
N SER A 57 -7.04 -3.00 6.39
CA SER A 57 -8.16 -3.81 5.90
C SER A 57 -7.72 -5.07 5.16
N ILE A 58 -6.72 -4.98 4.28
CA ILE A 58 -6.21 -6.15 3.54
C ILE A 58 -5.40 -7.05 4.48
N GLY A 59 -4.57 -6.48 5.35
CA GLY A 59 -3.84 -7.24 6.36
C GLY A 59 -4.77 -8.04 7.26
N TYR A 60 -5.86 -7.43 7.74
CA TYR A 60 -6.89 -8.13 8.50
C TYR A 60 -7.49 -9.33 7.76
N LEU A 61 -7.81 -9.19 6.46
CA LEU A 61 -8.32 -10.29 5.66
C LEU A 61 -7.28 -11.41 5.48
N ILE A 62 -5.99 -11.06 5.31
CA ILE A 62 -4.89 -12.02 5.24
C ILE A 62 -4.76 -12.78 6.56
N GLU A 63 -4.79 -12.06 7.70
CA GLU A 63 -4.75 -12.69 9.02
C GLU A 63 -5.90 -13.68 9.24
N LEU A 64 -7.13 -13.29 8.91
CA LEU A 64 -8.29 -14.20 9.01
C LEU A 64 -8.11 -15.44 8.13
N GLY A 65 -7.61 -15.23 6.90
CA GLY A 65 -7.33 -16.32 5.98
C GLY A 65 -6.31 -17.32 6.54
N PHE A 66 -5.18 -16.82 7.04
CA PHE A 66 -4.14 -17.67 7.65
C PHE A 66 -4.60 -18.33 8.93
N LYS A 67 -5.23 -17.60 9.86
CA LYS A 67 -5.77 -18.18 11.11
C LYS A 67 -6.67 -19.37 10.83
N LYS A 68 -7.54 -19.29 9.80
CA LYS A 68 -8.40 -20.39 9.37
C LYS A 68 -7.60 -21.59 8.84
N VAL A 69 -6.60 -21.36 8.00
CA VAL A 69 -5.77 -22.42 7.39
C VAL A 69 -4.89 -23.08 8.44
N LEU A 70 -4.26 -22.30 9.31
CA LEU A 70 -3.41 -22.80 10.40
C LEU A 70 -4.21 -23.67 11.38
N ALA A 71 -5.40 -23.22 11.80
CA ALA A 71 -6.27 -23.98 12.70
C ALA A 71 -6.67 -25.33 12.08
N LYS A 72 -7.05 -25.36 10.79
CA LYS A 72 -7.38 -26.61 10.08
C LYS A 72 -6.19 -27.58 9.98
N SER A 73 -4.97 -27.05 9.99
CA SER A 73 -3.72 -27.83 9.84
C SER A 73 -3.08 -28.18 11.18
N GLY A 74 -3.67 -27.77 12.31
CA GLY A 74 -3.11 -28.00 13.65
C GLY A 74 -1.78 -27.25 13.89
N ILE A 75 -1.52 -26.17 13.15
CA ILE A 75 -0.28 -25.40 13.26
C ILE A 75 -0.53 -24.20 14.17
N ASN A 76 0.30 -24.08 15.21
CA ASN A 76 0.24 -22.94 16.14
C ASN A 76 1.31 -21.90 15.78
N ARG A 77 0.95 -20.98 14.86
CA ARG A 77 1.76 -19.78 14.52
C ARG A 77 0.89 -18.56 14.55
N ASN A 78 1.43 -17.45 15.02
CA ASN A 78 0.74 -16.16 14.96
C ASN A 78 0.86 -15.55 13.57
N VAL A 79 -0.13 -14.72 13.23
CA VAL A 79 -0.12 -13.87 12.04
C VAL A 79 -0.32 -12.45 12.51
N VAL A 80 0.55 -11.55 12.09
CA VAL A 80 0.53 -10.15 12.51
C VAL A 80 0.69 -9.24 11.30
N THR A 81 -0.13 -8.19 11.25
CA THR A 81 -0.03 -7.13 10.25
C THR A 81 0.60 -5.89 10.89
N LEU A 82 1.63 -5.37 10.25
CA LEU A 82 2.28 -4.13 10.62
C LEU A 82 1.92 -3.03 9.61
N ILE A 83 1.36 -1.94 10.12
CA ILE A 83 1.27 -0.70 9.34
C ILE A 83 2.70 -0.19 9.16
N THR A 84 3.12 -0.06 7.90
CA THR A 84 4.53 0.13 7.57
C THR A 84 4.72 1.38 6.72
N GLU A 85 5.52 2.29 7.24
CA GLU A 85 6.00 3.47 6.54
C GLU A 85 7.26 3.12 5.75
N VAL A 86 7.43 3.75 4.59
CA VAL A 86 8.59 3.59 3.72
C VAL A 86 9.14 4.96 3.37
N VAL A 87 10.38 5.20 3.74
CA VAL A 87 11.05 6.48 3.50
C VAL A 87 11.40 6.61 2.02
N VAL A 88 11.11 7.78 1.47
CA VAL A 88 11.45 8.18 0.11
C VAL A 88 12.22 9.51 0.11
N ASP A 89 12.97 9.77 -0.96
CA ASP A 89 13.64 11.06 -1.13
C ASP A 89 12.63 12.14 -1.53
N LYS A 90 12.58 13.25 -0.79
CA LYS A 90 11.74 14.41 -1.13
C LYS A 90 12.08 15.03 -2.49
N ASP A 91 13.31 14.84 -2.96
CA ASP A 91 13.82 15.37 -4.22
C ASP A 91 13.79 14.35 -5.36
N ASP A 92 13.15 13.18 -5.15
CA ASP A 92 13.00 12.16 -6.20
C ASP A 92 12.34 12.78 -7.45
N PRO A 93 12.92 12.57 -8.65
CA PRO A 93 12.40 13.12 -9.91
C PRO A 93 10.96 12.75 -10.21
N MET A 94 10.48 11.63 -9.66
CA MET A 94 9.10 11.16 -9.85
C MET A 94 8.06 12.12 -9.27
N PHE A 95 8.40 12.95 -8.29
CA PHE A 95 7.49 13.98 -7.78
C PHE A 95 7.19 15.06 -8.84
N LYS A 96 8.12 15.30 -9.76
CA LYS A 96 7.93 16.26 -10.87
C LYS A 96 7.27 15.63 -12.11
N ASN A 97 7.25 14.31 -12.20
CA ASN A 97 6.67 13.58 -13.33
C ASN A 97 5.82 12.38 -12.87
N PRO A 98 4.62 12.61 -12.32
CA PRO A 98 3.74 11.55 -11.87
C PRO A 98 3.34 10.61 -13.01
N THR A 99 3.46 9.29 -12.78
CA THR A 99 3.17 8.28 -13.79
C THR A 99 2.37 7.08 -13.26
N LYS A 100 2.30 6.89 -11.95
CA LYS A 100 1.64 5.73 -11.33
C LYS A 100 0.13 5.92 -11.36
N PRO A 101 -0.65 5.13 -12.14
CA PRO A 101 -2.09 5.30 -12.21
C PRO A 101 -2.77 4.76 -10.94
N VAL A 102 -3.69 5.54 -10.39
CA VAL A 102 -4.49 5.21 -9.20
C VAL A 102 -5.98 5.47 -9.47
N GLY A 103 -6.84 4.82 -8.70
CA GLY A 103 -8.29 5.04 -8.77
C GLY A 103 -8.95 4.48 -10.04
N PRO A 104 -10.20 4.88 -10.32
CA PRO A 104 -10.99 4.41 -11.44
C PRO A 104 -10.58 5.06 -12.76
N TYR A 105 -11.27 4.64 -13.83
CA TYR A 105 -11.20 5.31 -15.12
C TYR A 105 -12.23 6.43 -15.20
N TYR A 106 -11.87 7.54 -15.81
CA TYR A 106 -12.69 8.70 -16.08
C TYR A 106 -12.85 8.91 -17.59
N SER A 107 -13.92 9.60 -17.99
CA SER A 107 -13.97 10.19 -19.32
C SER A 107 -12.94 11.33 -19.41
N GLU A 108 -12.57 11.73 -20.63
CA GLU A 108 -11.69 12.88 -20.84
C GLU A 108 -12.26 14.14 -20.18
N HIS A 109 -13.56 14.39 -20.42
CA HIS A 109 -14.27 15.52 -19.86
C HIS A 109 -14.24 15.54 -18.32
N ASP A 110 -14.55 14.40 -17.66
CA ASP A 110 -14.55 14.32 -16.20
C ASP A 110 -13.14 14.47 -15.63
N ALA A 111 -12.12 13.92 -16.31
CA ALA A 111 -10.73 14.05 -15.91
C ALA A 111 -10.25 15.52 -15.98
N GLU A 112 -10.64 16.25 -17.04
CA GLU A 112 -10.36 17.67 -17.17
C GLU A 112 -11.03 18.51 -16.09
N GLU A 113 -12.33 18.27 -15.84
CA GLU A 113 -13.06 18.99 -14.79
C GLU A 113 -12.46 18.73 -13.42
N TYR A 114 -12.15 17.48 -13.12
CA TYR A 114 -11.54 17.10 -11.86
C TYR A 114 -10.14 17.71 -11.69
N SER A 115 -9.34 17.71 -12.75
CA SER A 115 -8.02 18.37 -12.77
C SER A 115 -8.12 19.86 -12.46
N LYS A 116 -9.09 20.58 -13.07
CA LYS A 116 -9.33 22.01 -12.80
C LYS A 116 -9.74 22.29 -11.35
N GLN A 117 -10.54 21.40 -10.77
CA GLN A 117 -11.05 21.57 -9.39
C GLN A 117 -10.01 21.24 -8.32
N THR A 118 -9.15 20.24 -8.56
CA THR A 118 -8.29 19.63 -7.52
C THR A 118 -6.80 19.80 -7.77
N GLY A 119 -6.39 20.18 -8.98
CA GLY A 119 -4.99 20.16 -9.41
C GLY A 119 -4.44 18.74 -9.69
N ALA A 120 -5.28 17.71 -9.61
CA ALA A 120 -4.86 16.34 -9.88
C ALA A 120 -4.41 16.16 -11.34
N ILE A 121 -3.39 15.35 -11.56
CA ILE A 121 -2.86 15.06 -12.89
C ILE A 121 -3.50 13.76 -13.39
N PHE A 122 -4.01 13.81 -14.63
CA PHE A 122 -4.58 12.65 -15.30
C PHE A 122 -3.78 12.29 -16.54
N ARG A 123 -3.75 10.99 -16.88
CA ARG A 123 -3.17 10.48 -18.13
C ARG A 123 -4.12 9.48 -18.75
N GLU A 124 -4.16 9.49 -20.08
CA GLU A 124 -4.92 8.50 -20.85
C GLU A 124 -4.29 7.11 -20.68
N ASP A 125 -5.13 6.10 -20.50
CA ASP A 125 -4.68 4.70 -20.48
C ASP A 125 -4.27 4.27 -21.89
N PRO A 126 -3.05 3.73 -22.08
CA PRO A 126 -2.57 3.33 -23.40
C PRO A 126 -3.43 2.27 -24.11
N ARG A 127 -4.33 1.61 -23.38
CA ARG A 127 -5.27 0.61 -23.92
C ARG A 127 -6.64 1.22 -24.25
N GLY A 128 -6.78 2.55 -24.19
CA GLY A 128 -8.02 3.25 -24.53
C GLY A 128 -9.18 3.03 -23.56
N ARG A 129 -8.89 2.68 -22.30
CA ARG A 129 -9.92 2.45 -21.27
C ARG A 129 -10.43 3.72 -20.61
N GLY A 130 -9.89 4.87 -20.96
CA GLY A 130 -10.18 6.18 -20.42
C GLY A 130 -9.00 6.80 -19.70
N TRP A 131 -9.25 7.80 -18.88
CA TRP A 131 -8.24 8.59 -18.18
C TRP A 131 -8.13 8.14 -16.72
N ARG A 132 -6.93 8.15 -16.17
CA ARG A 132 -6.69 7.85 -14.76
C ARG A 132 -5.87 8.93 -14.09
N LYS A 133 -6.20 9.23 -12.84
CA LYS A 133 -5.33 10.02 -11.97
C LYS A 133 -3.97 9.34 -11.88
N VAL A 134 -2.90 10.11 -12.01
CA VAL A 134 -1.54 9.63 -11.82
C VAL A 134 -0.87 10.36 -10.66
N VAL A 135 -0.07 9.62 -9.91
CA VAL A 135 0.67 10.12 -8.75
C VAL A 135 2.15 9.80 -8.88
N PRO A 136 3.03 10.47 -8.14
CA PRO A 136 4.43 10.10 -8.03
C PRO A 136 4.61 8.65 -7.57
N SER A 137 5.67 8.00 -8.07
CA SER A 137 6.08 6.67 -7.59
C SER A 137 7.59 6.69 -7.31
N PRO A 138 8.00 7.32 -6.18
CA PRO A 138 9.39 7.47 -5.82
C PRO A 138 10.02 6.13 -5.43
N GLN A 139 11.36 6.08 -5.47
CA GLN A 139 12.13 4.93 -5.03
C GLN A 139 12.09 4.79 -3.50
N PRO A 140 11.85 3.59 -2.96
CA PRO A 140 11.96 3.36 -1.53
C PRO A 140 13.44 3.36 -1.09
N ILE A 141 13.73 4.04 0.02
CA ILE A 141 15.09 4.16 0.58
C ILE A 141 15.26 3.28 1.81
N LYS A 142 14.25 3.27 2.69
CA LYS A 142 14.29 2.59 3.98
C LYS A 142 12.89 2.15 4.38
N ILE A 143 12.80 0.94 4.91
CA ILE A 143 11.60 0.45 5.56
C ILE A 143 11.66 0.84 7.04
N ASN A 144 10.69 1.61 7.52
CA ASN A 144 10.64 1.94 8.94
C ASN A 144 10.31 0.70 9.77
N ASN A 145 10.95 0.60 10.93
CA ASN A 145 10.79 -0.53 11.86
C ASN A 145 11.15 -1.91 11.28
N ILE A 146 12.05 -1.96 10.28
CA ILE A 146 12.47 -3.23 9.66
C ILE A 146 12.97 -4.24 10.69
N GLU A 147 13.68 -3.81 11.74
CA GLU A 147 14.16 -4.67 12.82
C GLU A 147 13.01 -5.35 13.60
N ILE A 148 11.86 -4.70 13.70
CA ILE A 148 10.66 -5.29 14.31
C ILE A 148 10.08 -6.38 13.39
N VAL A 149 9.99 -6.10 12.08
CA VAL A 149 9.56 -7.08 11.07
C VAL A 149 10.43 -8.34 11.14
N LYS A 150 11.75 -8.15 11.15
CA LYS A 150 12.75 -9.23 11.24
C LYS A 150 12.58 -10.02 12.53
N SER A 151 12.56 -9.34 13.68
CA SER A 151 12.43 -9.97 15.00
C SER A 151 11.16 -10.81 15.11
N LEU A 152 10.01 -10.29 14.67
CA LEU A 152 8.76 -11.03 14.68
C LEU A 152 8.81 -12.27 13.77
N SER A 153 9.42 -12.14 12.60
CA SER A 153 9.60 -13.25 11.66
C SER A 153 10.51 -14.33 12.24
N GLU A 154 11.64 -13.96 12.85
CA GLU A 154 12.58 -14.87 13.49
C GLU A 154 11.97 -15.61 14.69
N GLN A 155 10.99 -15.00 15.38
CA GLN A 155 10.21 -15.65 16.43
C GLN A 155 9.16 -16.64 15.88
N GLY A 156 9.12 -16.86 14.57
CA GLY A 156 8.22 -17.80 13.92
C GLY A 156 6.83 -17.24 13.59
N ASN A 157 6.60 -15.93 13.73
CA ASN A 157 5.35 -15.32 13.30
C ASN A 157 5.30 -15.18 11.78
N ILE A 158 4.11 -15.22 11.20
CA ILE A 158 3.86 -14.82 9.82
C ILE A 158 3.61 -13.31 9.85
N VAL A 159 4.45 -12.52 9.17
CA VAL A 159 4.39 -11.06 9.21
C VAL A 159 3.85 -10.53 7.89
N VAL A 160 2.80 -9.72 7.95
CA VAL A 160 2.28 -8.96 6.82
C VAL A 160 2.77 -7.52 6.95
N THR A 161 3.47 -7.01 5.95
CA THR A 161 4.11 -5.69 5.98
C THR A 161 4.18 -5.06 4.58
N VAL A 162 4.59 -3.83 4.48
CA VAL A 162 4.74 -3.04 3.23
C VAL A 162 3.55 -3.16 2.27
N GLY A 163 2.35 -3.30 2.80
CA GLY A 163 1.14 -3.37 2.00
C GLY A 163 0.99 -2.15 1.09
N GLY A 164 0.65 -2.40 -0.20
CA GLY A 164 0.56 -1.35 -1.22
C GLY A 164 1.88 -0.69 -1.60
N GLY A 165 3.02 -1.20 -1.13
CA GLY A 165 4.34 -0.61 -1.27
C GLY A 165 4.81 0.17 -0.04
N GLY A 166 4.00 0.16 1.03
CA GLY A 166 4.23 0.97 2.23
C GLY A 166 3.64 2.37 2.15
N ILE A 167 3.48 3.01 3.30
CA ILE A 167 3.06 4.41 3.39
C ILE A 167 4.26 5.29 3.06
N PRO A 168 4.22 6.08 1.98
CA PRO A 168 5.35 6.91 1.60
C PRO A 168 5.51 8.09 2.57
N VAL A 169 6.70 8.20 3.16
CA VAL A 169 7.05 9.29 4.06
C VAL A 169 8.39 9.89 3.68
N ILE A 170 8.55 11.20 3.91
CA ILE A 170 9.85 11.88 3.91
C ILE A 170 10.31 12.07 5.35
N GLU A 171 11.61 11.89 5.58
CA GLU A 171 12.25 12.16 6.86
C GLU A 171 12.93 13.53 6.82
N LYS A 172 12.64 14.37 7.80
CA LYS A 172 13.28 15.65 7.99
C LYS A 172 13.46 15.93 9.48
N ASP A 173 14.68 16.21 9.90
CA ASP A 173 15.02 16.58 11.29
C ASP A 173 14.52 15.53 12.34
N GLY A 174 14.49 14.24 11.95
CA GLY A 174 13.99 13.15 12.78
C GLY A 174 12.47 13.00 12.84
N TYR A 175 11.72 13.77 12.05
CA TYR A 175 10.28 13.67 11.91
C TYR A 175 9.90 13.06 10.56
N PHE A 176 8.82 12.29 10.54
CA PHE A 176 8.25 11.72 9.33
C PHE A 176 6.99 12.49 8.92
N THR A 177 6.86 12.74 7.63
CA THR A 177 5.68 13.38 7.04
C THR A 177 5.22 12.56 5.84
N GLY A 178 3.94 12.18 5.81
CA GLY A 178 3.33 11.50 4.69
C GLY A 178 3.34 12.35 3.42
N VAL A 179 3.40 11.72 2.27
CA VAL A 179 3.42 12.40 0.97
C VAL A 179 2.42 11.78 0.00
N GLU A 180 1.91 12.60 -0.92
CA GLU A 180 1.00 12.20 -2.01
C GLU A 180 1.73 11.39 -3.08
N ALA A 181 2.00 10.12 -2.79
CA ALA A 181 2.74 9.21 -3.65
C ALA A 181 2.27 7.75 -3.45
N VAL A 182 2.64 6.86 -4.36
CA VAL A 182 2.44 5.41 -4.21
C VAL A 182 3.72 4.70 -4.61
N ILE A 183 4.36 4.06 -3.66
CA ILE A 183 5.58 3.29 -3.88
C ILE A 183 5.25 2.00 -4.66
N ASP A 184 6.16 1.55 -5.51
CA ASP A 184 6.01 0.26 -6.17
C ASP A 184 6.21 -0.88 -5.16
N LYS A 185 5.21 -1.77 -5.07
CA LYS A 185 5.22 -2.88 -4.09
C LYS A 185 6.37 -3.86 -4.29
N ASP A 186 6.82 -4.03 -5.54
CA ASP A 186 7.90 -4.98 -5.85
C ASP A 186 9.24 -4.41 -5.39
N LEU A 187 9.43 -3.09 -5.55
CA LEU A 187 10.61 -2.38 -5.03
C LEU A 187 10.63 -2.37 -3.49
N ALA A 188 9.49 -2.09 -2.84
CA ALA A 188 9.39 -2.12 -1.39
C ALA A 188 9.62 -3.53 -0.82
N SER A 189 9.06 -4.57 -1.45
CA SER A 189 9.27 -5.95 -1.06
C SER A 189 10.73 -6.39 -1.24
N SER A 190 11.35 -5.98 -2.34
CA SER A 190 12.78 -6.23 -2.58
C SER A 190 13.66 -5.56 -1.51
N LEU A 191 13.35 -4.31 -1.18
CA LEU A 191 14.07 -3.58 -0.13
C LEU A 191 13.88 -4.24 1.25
N THR A 192 12.66 -4.69 1.57
CA THR A 192 12.38 -5.43 2.81
C THR A 192 13.21 -6.72 2.91
N ALA A 193 13.44 -7.40 1.78
CA ALA A 193 14.25 -8.63 1.77
C ALA A 193 15.76 -8.37 1.88
N ILE A 194 16.22 -7.16 1.55
CA ILE A 194 17.63 -6.76 1.60
C ILE A 194 18.02 -6.26 2.99
N GLN A 195 17.14 -5.57 3.68
CA GLN A 195 17.35 -4.99 5.02
C GLN A 195 17.07 -5.99 6.14
#